data_c1af929884ada4100f600b0e156d8e98
#
_entry.id   c1af929884ada4100f600b0e156d8e98
#
_cell.length_a   1.000
_cell.length_b   1.000
_cell.length_c   1.000
_cell.angle_alpha   90.00
_cell.angle_beta   90.00
_cell.angle_gamma   90.00
#
_symmetry.space_group_name_H-M   'P 1'
#
loop_
_entity.id
_entity.type
_entity.pdbx_description
1 polymer ?
#
loop_
_entity_poly.entity_id
_entity_poly.type
_entity_poly.pdbx_seq_one_letter_code
_entity_poly.pdbx_strand_id
1 'polypeptide(L)'
;MTKLTLEEIVSIVLAFTLLICLFPLPYGFFVLIRLISTIVFGYLAYDFYQRGETIKCVVAALIVLLFQPFAKISFEREIWNVIDIIVALLLFGNVIWERVKGVSAAIVPPQSVQLSSAHGYDVFISYSTKDYYDIFGNPNPHSPIADLLTTLDNAGISYWIDKQGLSGGTVFPQEIAKQIYNCKVFLFVSSANSNQSTWTMNEIATANNYSKTIIPLRMDDTQFAPPIMIYVAGLQYINYYLNPTAAKRQLVATFKQLLS
;
A
#
# COMPACT_ATOMS: atom_id res chain seq x y z
N MET A 1 -5.75 8.25 19.38
CA MET A 1 -6.95 8.24 18.50
C MET A 1 -6.47 8.47 17.08
N THR A 2 -6.41 7.43 16.26
CA THR A 2 -6.07 7.53 14.84
C THR A 2 -7.16 8.32 14.11
N LYS A 3 -6.77 9.39 13.43
CA LYS A 3 -7.70 10.19 12.61
C LYS A 3 -8.32 9.30 11.54
N LEU A 4 -9.62 9.50 11.28
CA LEU A 4 -10.34 8.84 10.19
C LEU A 4 -9.73 9.26 8.85
N THR A 5 -9.47 8.32 7.96
CA THR A 5 -9.10 8.63 6.58
C THR A 5 -10.31 9.20 5.83
N LEU A 6 -10.07 9.94 4.75
CA LEU A 6 -11.15 10.48 3.92
C LEU A 6 -12.07 9.37 3.40
N GLU A 7 -11.49 8.24 3.00
CA GLU A 7 -12.24 7.06 2.53
C GLU A 7 -13.12 6.45 3.61
N GLU A 8 -12.63 6.34 4.85
CA GLU A 8 -13.43 5.86 5.98
C GLU A 8 -14.59 6.80 6.26
N ILE A 9 -14.35 8.12 6.23
CA ILE A 9 -15.41 9.13 6.43
C ILE A 9 -16.47 9.01 5.35
N VAL A 10 -16.07 8.94 4.08
CA VAL A 10 -16.99 8.81 2.94
C VAL A 10 -17.79 7.51 3.04
N SER A 11 -17.16 6.40 3.36
CA SER A 11 -17.82 5.09 3.52
C SER A 11 -18.83 5.10 4.67
N ILE A 12 -18.48 5.69 5.81
CA ILE A 12 -19.38 5.81 6.97
C ILE A 12 -20.58 6.70 6.63
N VAL A 13 -20.34 7.87 6.04
CA VAL A 13 -21.40 8.82 5.66
C VAL A 13 -22.36 8.16 4.66
N LEU A 14 -21.82 7.45 3.65
CA LEU A 14 -22.64 6.74 2.67
C LEU A 14 -23.45 5.61 3.31
N ALA A 15 -22.86 4.83 4.22
CA ALA A 15 -23.59 3.78 4.94
C ALA A 15 -24.75 4.33 5.75
N PHE A 16 -24.57 5.43 6.49
CA PHE A 16 -25.64 6.09 7.22
C PHE A 16 -26.72 6.64 6.26
N THR A 17 -26.31 7.21 5.13
CA THR A 17 -27.23 7.74 4.13
C THR A 17 -28.13 6.63 3.53
N LEU A 18 -27.55 5.44 3.27
CA LEU A 18 -28.31 4.27 2.81
C LEU A 18 -29.31 3.78 3.88
N LEU A 19 -28.93 3.80 5.16
CA LEU A 19 -29.84 3.46 6.23
C LEU A 19 -31.00 4.48 6.39
N ILE A 20 -30.76 5.75 6.09
CA ILE A 20 -31.83 6.78 6.07
C ILE A 20 -32.84 6.47 4.95
N CYS A 21 -32.44 5.81 3.85
CA CYS A 21 -33.35 5.40 2.78
C CYS A 21 -34.43 4.39 3.22
N LEU A 22 -34.29 3.77 4.39
CA LEU A 22 -35.32 2.87 4.95
C LEU A 22 -36.60 3.63 5.36
N PHE A 23 -36.49 4.94 5.62
CA PHE A 23 -37.64 5.78 5.94
C PHE A 23 -38.42 6.18 4.70
N PRO A 24 -39.71 6.54 4.83
CA PRO A 24 -40.54 6.97 3.73
C PRO A 24 -40.17 8.40 3.27
N LEU A 25 -39.16 8.51 2.41
CA LEU A 25 -38.67 9.77 1.87
C LEU A 25 -39.27 10.07 0.48
N PRO A 26 -39.26 11.33 0.03
CA PRO A 26 -39.68 11.71 -1.32
C PRO A 26 -38.84 10.97 -2.39
N TYR A 27 -39.46 10.61 -3.52
CA TYR A 27 -38.81 9.85 -4.60
C TYR A 27 -37.51 10.51 -5.11
N GLY A 28 -37.48 11.83 -5.21
CA GLY A 28 -36.29 12.56 -5.65
C GLY A 28 -35.05 12.33 -4.75
N PHE A 29 -35.28 12.08 -3.47
CA PHE A 29 -34.19 11.77 -2.52
C PHE A 29 -33.52 10.42 -2.83
N PHE A 30 -34.31 9.40 -3.15
CA PHE A 30 -33.76 8.11 -3.55
C PHE A 30 -32.94 8.19 -4.84
N VAL A 31 -33.39 8.97 -5.82
CA VAL A 31 -32.65 9.18 -7.07
C VAL A 31 -31.31 9.87 -6.80
N LEU A 32 -31.32 10.90 -5.95
CA LEU A 32 -30.09 11.61 -5.56
C LEU A 32 -29.09 10.69 -4.85
N ILE A 33 -29.55 9.89 -3.89
CA ILE A 33 -28.68 8.97 -3.16
C ILE A 33 -28.10 7.91 -4.09
N ARG A 34 -28.88 7.37 -5.02
CA ARG A 34 -28.38 6.42 -6.02
C ARG A 34 -27.28 7.04 -6.88
N LEU A 35 -27.47 8.29 -7.32
CA LEU A 35 -26.44 8.99 -8.09
C LEU A 35 -25.16 9.17 -7.28
N ILE A 36 -25.27 9.64 -6.03
CA ILE A 36 -24.11 9.79 -5.12
C ILE A 36 -23.44 8.44 -4.89
N SER A 37 -24.20 7.38 -4.59
CA SER A 37 -23.68 6.03 -4.40
C SER A 37 -22.93 5.54 -5.64
N THR A 38 -23.46 5.74 -6.84
CA THR A 38 -22.80 5.38 -8.10
C THR A 38 -21.44 6.05 -8.24
N ILE A 39 -21.34 7.35 -7.93
CA ILE A 39 -20.08 8.11 -8.00
C ILE A 39 -19.08 7.60 -6.96
N VAL A 40 -19.52 7.43 -5.71
CA VAL A 40 -18.66 6.97 -4.61
C VAL A 40 -18.14 5.55 -4.85
N PHE A 41 -19.02 4.62 -5.23
CA PHE A 41 -18.58 3.25 -5.54
C PHE A 41 -17.72 3.17 -6.80
N GLY A 42 -17.95 4.06 -7.79
CA GLY A 42 -17.06 4.19 -8.95
C GLY A 42 -15.66 4.61 -8.55
N TYR A 43 -15.54 5.59 -7.65
CA TYR A 43 -14.26 6.00 -7.08
C TYR A 43 -13.60 4.87 -6.28
N LEU A 44 -14.35 4.20 -5.41
CA LEU A 44 -13.83 3.06 -4.63
C LEU A 44 -13.38 1.89 -5.53
N ALA A 45 -14.13 1.59 -6.58
CA ALA A 45 -13.75 0.55 -7.54
C ALA A 45 -12.42 0.88 -8.23
N TYR A 46 -12.24 2.15 -8.64
CA TYR A 46 -10.99 2.63 -9.22
C TYR A 46 -9.84 2.53 -8.23
N ASP A 47 -10.05 2.94 -6.97
CA ASP A 47 -9.03 2.89 -5.92
C ASP A 47 -8.63 1.45 -5.57
N PHE A 48 -9.61 0.54 -5.42
CA PHE A 48 -9.34 -0.90 -5.22
C PHE A 48 -8.63 -1.52 -6.41
N TYR A 49 -8.93 -1.08 -7.64
CA TYR A 49 -8.20 -1.51 -8.83
C TYR A 49 -6.73 -1.09 -8.76
N GLN A 50 -6.44 0.17 -8.37
CA GLN A 50 -5.08 0.67 -8.20
C GLN A 50 -4.30 -0.04 -7.09
N ARG A 51 -5.00 -0.52 -6.06
CA ARG A 51 -4.40 -1.29 -4.95
C ARG A 51 -4.26 -2.78 -5.25
N GLY A 52 -4.73 -3.27 -6.42
CA GLY A 52 -4.71 -4.69 -6.77
C GLY A 52 -5.72 -5.54 -5.99
N GLU A 53 -6.69 -4.94 -5.30
CA GLU A 53 -7.72 -5.64 -4.53
C GLU A 53 -8.88 -6.08 -5.43
N THR A 54 -8.64 -7.06 -6.30
CA THR A 54 -9.54 -7.48 -7.37
C THR A 54 -10.95 -7.82 -6.88
N ILE A 55 -11.09 -8.52 -5.75
CA ILE A 55 -12.42 -8.91 -5.21
C ILE A 55 -13.21 -7.68 -4.80
N LYS A 56 -12.61 -6.74 -4.07
CA LYS A 56 -13.28 -5.50 -3.64
C LYS A 56 -13.62 -4.61 -4.85
N CYS A 57 -12.73 -4.55 -5.85
CA CYS A 57 -12.97 -3.84 -7.10
C CYS A 57 -14.20 -4.39 -7.83
N VAL A 58 -14.30 -5.73 -8.01
CA VAL A 58 -15.45 -6.37 -8.66
C VAL A 58 -16.74 -6.12 -7.88
N VAL A 59 -16.72 -6.26 -6.56
CA VAL A 59 -17.90 -5.98 -5.71
C VAL A 59 -18.35 -4.53 -5.86
N ALA A 60 -17.42 -3.58 -5.78
CA ALA A 60 -17.74 -2.16 -5.96
C ALA A 60 -18.31 -1.86 -7.35
N ALA A 61 -17.75 -2.45 -8.42
CA ALA A 61 -18.25 -2.32 -9.78
C ALA A 61 -19.67 -2.90 -9.95
N LEU A 62 -19.98 -4.02 -9.34
CA LEU A 62 -21.33 -4.59 -9.32
C LEU A 62 -22.32 -3.68 -8.60
N ILE A 63 -21.91 -3.04 -7.50
CA ILE A 63 -22.73 -2.05 -6.79
C ILE A 63 -22.99 -0.81 -7.67
N VAL A 64 -21.97 -0.33 -8.42
CA VAL A 64 -22.15 0.75 -9.40
C VAL A 64 -23.23 0.38 -10.42
N LEU A 65 -23.18 -0.83 -10.99
CA LEU A 65 -24.18 -1.29 -11.95
C LEU A 65 -25.58 -1.40 -11.35
N LEU A 66 -25.69 -1.73 -10.07
CA LEU A 66 -26.96 -1.86 -9.36
C LEU A 66 -27.60 -0.50 -9.04
N PHE A 67 -26.78 0.48 -8.62
CA PHE A 67 -27.24 1.80 -8.18
C PHE A 67 -27.34 2.83 -9.30
N GLN A 68 -26.78 2.54 -10.50
CA GLN A 68 -26.80 3.47 -11.62
C GLN A 68 -28.22 3.92 -11.97
N PRO A 69 -28.46 5.24 -12.20
CA PRO A 69 -29.79 5.77 -12.43
C PRO A 69 -30.32 5.62 -13.87
N PHE A 70 -29.46 5.16 -14.81
CA PHE A 70 -29.79 5.18 -16.26
C PHE A 70 -30.60 3.95 -16.71
N ALA A 71 -30.38 2.77 -16.15
CA ALA A 71 -31.23 1.61 -16.38
C ALA A 71 -32.16 1.43 -15.18
N LYS A 72 -33.47 1.63 -15.41
CA LYS A 72 -34.50 1.53 -14.38
C LYS A 72 -34.66 0.07 -13.94
N ILE A 73 -33.92 -0.32 -12.90
CA ILE A 73 -34.14 -1.60 -12.22
C ILE A 73 -35.33 -1.38 -11.27
N SER A 74 -36.48 -1.89 -11.68
CA SER A 74 -37.75 -1.74 -10.92
C SER A 74 -37.92 -2.88 -9.93
N PHE A 75 -37.21 -2.82 -8.81
CA PHE A 75 -37.49 -3.68 -7.66
C PHE A 75 -38.57 -3.05 -6.78
N GLU A 76 -39.31 -3.88 -6.05
CA GLU A 76 -40.19 -3.45 -4.98
C GLU A 76 -39.39 -2.78 -3.86
N ARG A 77 -40.03 -1.90 -3.10
CA ARG A 77 -39.38 -1.13 -2.04
C ARG A 77 -38.70 -2.01 -1.00
N GLU A 78 -39.31 -3.15 -0.68
CA GLU A 78 -38.77 -4.11 0.29
C GLU A 78 -37.41 -4.67 -0.15
N ILE A 79 -37.27 -4.99 -1.43
CA ILE A 79 -36.03 -5.50 -2.00
C ILE A 79 -34.92 -4.41 -1.93
N TRP A 80 -35.29 -3.16 -2.25
CA TRP A 80 -34.35 -2.04 -2.13
C TRP A 80 -33.88 -1.81 -0.71
N ASN A 81 -34.77 -1.90 0.28
CA ASN A 81 -34.42 -1.78 1.70
C ASN A 81 -33.41 -2.85 2.11
N VAL A 82 -33.58 -4.10 1.65
CA VAL A 82 -32.62 -5.19 1.92
C VAL A 82 -31.27 -4.92 1.28
N ILE A 83 -31.25 -4.44 0.04
CA ILE A 83 -30.02 -4.08 -0.68
C ILE A 83 -29.28 -2.96 0.07
N ASP A 84 -29.96 -1.89 0.44
CA ASP A 84 -29.38 -0.76 1.17
C ASP A 84 -28.76 -1.20 2.52
N ILE A 85 -29.44 -2.10 3.25
CA ILE A 85 -28.90 -2.68 4.49
C ILE A 85 -27.63 -3.49 4.21
N ILE A 86 -27.65 -4.38 3.22
CA ILE A 86 -26.49 -5.23 2.88
C ILE A 86 -25.29 -4.36 2.49
N VAL A 87 -25.50 -3.35 1.65
CA VAL A 87 -24.44 -2.44 1.19
C VAL A 87 -23.91 -1.61 2.36
N ALA A 88 -24.78 -1.10 3.24
CA ALA A 88 -24.35 -0.40 4.44
C ALA A 88 -23.51 -1.28 5.37
N LEU A 89 -23.90 -2.55 5.58
CA LEU A 89 -23.12 -3.51 6.37
C LEU A 89 -21.76 -3.83 5.72
N LEU A 90 -21.68 -3.94 4.40
CA LEU A 90 -20.41 -4.14 3.69
C LEU A 90 -19.48 -2.93 3.87
N LEU A 91 -20.00 -1.71 3.81
CA LEU A 91 -19.21 -0.49 4.03
C LEU A 91 -18.68 -0.41 5.46
N PHE A 92 -19.53 -0.65 6.47
CA PHE A 92 -19.10 -0.69 7.87
C PHE A 92 -18.10 -1.83 8.12
N GLY A 93 -18.37 -3.01 7.57
CA GLY A 93 -17.49 -4.17 7.67
C GLY A 93 -16.11 -3.89 7.10
N ASN A 94 -16.03 -3.23 5.94
CA ASN A 94 -14.76 -2.85 5.35
C ASN A 94 -13.98 -1.85 6.24
N VAL A 95 -14.64 -0.82 6.76
CA VAL A 95 -14.01 0.16 7.67
C VAL A 95 -13.50 -0.51 8.94
N ILE A 96 -14.32 -1.38 9.56
CA ILE A 96 -13.93 -2.13 10.77
C ILE A 96 -12.75 -3.06 10.46
N TRP A 97 -12.82 -3.78 9.34
CA TRP A 97 -11.77 -4.72 8.92
C TRP A 97 -10.41 -4.04 8.71
N GLU A 98 -10.39 -2.92 8.01
CA GLU A 98 -9.15 -2.15 7.80
C GLU A 98 -8.59 -1.60 9.13
N ARG A 99 -9.45 -1.19 10.05
CA ARG A 99 -9.03 -0.76 11.40
C ARG A 99 -8.50 -1.91 12.25
N VAL A 100 -9.18 -3.06 12.25
CA VAL A 100 -8.73 -4.25 12.99
C VAL A 100 -7.41 -4.75 12.43
N LYS A 101 -7.22 -4.75 11.11
CA LYS A 101 -5.90 -5.04 10.50
C LYS A 101 -4.82 -4.06 10.96
N GLY A 102 -5.13 -2.76 10.97
CA GLY A 102 -4.19 -1.74 11.44
C GLY A 102 -3.84 -1.89 12.93
N VAL A 103 -4.82 -2.26 13.77
CA VAL A 103 -4.61 -2.52 15.20
C VAL A 103 -3.89 -3.85 15.42
N SER A 104 -4.19 -4.91 14.66
CA SER A 104 -3.46 -6.18 14.74
C SER A 104 -1.99 -6.03 14.32
N ALA A 105 -1.70 -5.20 13.33
CA ALA A 105 -0.32 -4.87 12.96
C ALA A 105 0.41 -4.09 14.08
N ALA A 106 -0.32 -3.32 14.89
CA ALA A 106 0.25 -2.53 16.00
C ALA A 106 0.36 -3.31 17.33
N ILE A 107 -0.35 -4.44 17.49
CA ILE A 107 -0.47 -5.20 18.75
C ILE A 107 0.27 -6.54 18.70
N VAL A 108 0.93 -6.90 17.61
CA VAL A 108 1.82 -8.07 17.65
C VAL A 108 3.05 -7.68 18.49
N PRO A 109 3.09 -8.07 19.81
CA PRO A 109 4.37 -8.06 20.51
C PRO A 109 5.29 -8.96 19.69
N PRO A 110 6.61 -8.76 19.72
CA PRO A 110 7.53 -9.67 19.09
C PRO A 110 7.31 -11.05 19.74
N GLN A 111 6.38 -11.83 19.19
CA GLN A 111 6.37 -13.25 19.46
C GLN A 111 7.73 -13.69 19.00
N SER A 112 8.47 -14.31 19.90
CA SER A 112 9.69 -15.04 19.62
C SER A 112 9.41 -16.02 18.46
N VAL A 113 9.49 -15.50 17.24
CA VAL A 113 9.54 -16.32 16.05
C VAL A 113 10.81 -17.11 16.25
N GLN A 114 10.69 -18.41 16.48
CA GLN A 114 11.83 -19.31 16.42
C GLN A 114 12.37 -19.23 15.01
N LEU A 115 13.34 -18.33 14.83
CA LEU A 115 14.07 -18.12 13.61
C LEU A 115 15.00 -19.30 13.44
N SER A 116 14.57 -20.27 12.63
CA SER A 116 15.52 -21.19 12.04
C SER A 116 16.54 -20.34 11.26
N SER A 117 17.77 -20.44 11.65
CA SER A 117 18.95 -19.82 11.03
C SER A 117 19.17 -20.38 9.62
N ALA A 118 18.35 -19.94 8.67
CA ALA A 118 18.58 -20.14 7.26
C ALA A 118 18.84 -18.75 6.67
N HIS A 119 20.03 -18.54 6.17
CA HIS A 119 20.65 -17.38 5.53
C HIS A 119 19.66 -16.28 5.12
N GLY A 120 19.55 -15.25 5.96
CA GLY A 120 18.85 -14.01 5.59
C GLY A 120 19.64 -13.27 4.51
N TYR A 121 18.97 -12.47 3.71
CA TYR A 121 19.63 -11.56 2.78
C TYR A 121 20.37 -10.46 3.55
N ASP A 122 21.46 -9.97 2.96
CA ASP A 122 22.22 -8.88 3.58
C ASP A 122 21.43 -7.59 3.57
N VAL A 123 20.72 -7.31 2.47
CA VAL A 123 20.00 -6.06 2.25
C VAL A 123 18.53 -6.33 1.94
N PHE A 124 17.62 -5.62 2.59
CA PHE A 124 16.23 -5.49 2.18
C PHE A 124 16.08 -4.21 1.38
N ILE A 125 15.51 -4.28 0.18
CA ILE A 125 15.29 -3.12 -0.71
C ILE A 125 13.80 -2.75 -0.70
N SER A 126 13.48 -1.61 -0.06
CA SER A 126 12.17 -0.99 -0.07
C SER A 126 12.09 0.05 -1.19
N TYR A 127 11.14 -0.08 -2.10
CA TYR A 127 10.98 0.78 -3.27
C TYR A 127 9.52 0.83 -3.71
N SER A 128 9.18 1.72 -4.64
CA SER A 128 7.88 1.68 -5.31
C SER A 128 7.95 0.80 -6.56
N THR A 129 7.03 -0.14 -6.72
CA THR A 129 6.93 -0.99 -7.91
C THR A 129 6.77 -0.17 -9.20
N LYS A 130 6.17 1.02 -9.10
CA LYS A 130 6.03 1.98 -10.23
C LYS A 130 7.38 2.49 -10.77
N ASP A 131 8.45 2.37 -9.99
CA ASP A 131 9.80 2.81 -10.41
C ASP A 131 10.56 1.71 -11.15
N TYR A 132 10.03 0.47 -11.13
CA TYR A 132 10.73 -0.68 -11.72
C TYR A 132 9.90 -1.40 -12.78
N TYR A 133 8.58 -1.47 -12.63
CA TYR A 133 7.73 -2.21 -13.56
C TYR A 133 6.95 -1.27 -14.48
N ASP A 134 6.72 -1.72 -15.73
CA ASP A 134 5.84 -1.05 -16.67
C ASP A 134 4.35 -1.28 -16.32
N ILE A 135 3.45 -0.69 -17.10
CA ILE A 135 1.99 -0.83 -16.92
C ILE A 135 1.48 -2.27 -17.13
N PHE A 136 2.29 -3.13 -17.74
CA PHE A 136 1.98 -4.55 -17.95
C PHE A 136 2.61 -5.46 -16.90
N GLY A 137 3.34 -4.87 -15.95
CA GLY A 137 4.03 -5.61 -14.89
C GLY A 137 5.36 -6.23 -15.31
N ASN A 138 5.95 -5.82 -16.44
CA ASN A 138 7.27 -6.29 -16.85
C ASN A 138 8.36 -5.42 -16.22
N PRO A 139 9.46 -6.02 -15.75
CA PRO A 139 10.61 -5.26 -15.25
C PRO A 139 11.19 -4.35 -16.35
N ASN A 140 11.39 -3.08 -16.04
CA ASN A 140 12.07 -2.16 -16.94
C ASN A 140 13.60 -2.28 -16.77
N PRO A 141 14.32 -2.88 -17.74
CA PRO A 141 15.76 -3.11 -17.64
C PRO A 141 16.58 -1.81 -17.65
N HIS A 142 15.97 -0.70 -18.06
CA HIS A 142 16.60 0.62 -18.11
C HIS A 142 16.24 1.50 -16.92
N SER A 143 15.50 0.97 -15.94
CA SER A 143 15.17 1.73 -14.74
C SER A 143 16.37 1.91 -13.81
N PRO A 144 16.42 3.00 -13.02
CA PRO A 144 17.42 3.16 -11.99
C PRO A 144 17.45 2.00 -10.98
N ILE A 145 16.31 1.32 -10.77
CA ILE A 145 16.25 0.12 -9.92
C ILE A 145 17.02 -1.03 -10.57
N ALA A 146 16.88 -1.28 -11.88
CA ALA A 146 17.62 -2.33 -12.57
C ALA A 146 19.14 -2.09 -12.49
N ASP A 147 19.58 -0.84 -12.67
CA ASP A 147 20.99 -0.46 -12.54
C ASP A 147 21.52 -0.65 -11.10
N LEU A 148 20.68 -0.34 -10.09
CA LEU A 148 20.98 -0.60 -8.68
C LEU A 148 21.16 -2.10 -8.43
N LEU A 149 20.23 -2.95 -8.86
CA LEU A 149 20.28 -4.41 -8.68
C LEU A 149 21.53 -4.99 -9.34
N THR A 150 21.84 -4.60 -10.58
CA THR A 150 23.05 -5.00 -11.29
C THR A 150 24.32 -4.59 -10.51
N THR A 151 24.28 -3.43 -9.86
CA THR A 151 25.41 -2.96 -9.02
C THR A 151 25.65 -3.83 -7.80
N LEU A 152 24.57 -4.26 -7.13
CA LEU A 152 24.63 -5.13 -5.96
C LEU A 152 25.07 -6.54 -6.35
N ASP A 153 24.56 -7.09 -7.45
CA ASP A 153 24.96 -8.38 -8.00
C ASP A 153 26.47 -8.41 -8.30
N ASN A 154 26.98 -7.38 -8.99
CA ASN A 154 28.41 -7.25 -9.29
C ASN A 154 29.29 -7.09 -8.03
N ALA A 155 28.73 -6.57 -6.96
CA ALA A 155 29.41 -6.41 -5.68
C ALA A 155 29.34 -7.66 -4.78
N GLY A 156 28.59 -8.70 -5.16
CA GLY A 156 28.35 -9.90 -4.40
C GLY A 156 27.53 -9.68 -3.12
N ILE A 157 26.65 -8.66 -3.11
CA ILE A 157 25.79 -8.32 -1.99
C ILE A 157 24.44 -9.00 -2.21
N SER A 158 24.05 -9.87 -1.29
CA SER A 158 22.75 -10.54 -1.33
C SER A 158 21.62 -9.58 -0.91
N TYR A 159 20.53 -9.57 -1.65
CA TYR A 159 19.41 -8.69 -1.35
C TYR A 159 18.06 -9.37 -1.52
N TRP A 160 17.08 -8.89 -0.80
CA TRP A 160 15.68 -9.20 -1.00
C TRP A 160 14.96 -7.97 -1.55
N ILE A 161 14.19 -8.17 -2.60
CA ILE A 161 13.35 -7.15 -3.21
C ILE A 161 11.95 -7.71 -3.37
N ASP A 162 10.93 -6.95 -2.93
CA ASP A 162 9.56 -7.36 -3.10
C ASP A 162 9.14 -7.28 -4.58
N LYS A 163 8.62 -8.39 -5.08
CA LYS A 163 8.08 -8.51 -6.44
C LYS A 163 6.57 -8.24 -6.48
N GLN A 164 6.04 -7.46 -5.57
CA GLN A 164 4.60 -7.20 -5.51
C GLN A 164 4.09 -6.56 -6.80
N GLY A 165 3.12 -7.23 -7.42
CA GLY A 165 2.40 -6.78 -8.60
C GLY A 165 2.36 -7.76 -9.76
N LEU A 166 3.17 -8.81 -9.79
CA LEU A 166 3.36 -9.64 -10.98
C LEU A 166 2.84 -11.08 -10.92
N SER A 167 2.48 -11.58 -9.80
CA SER A 167 1.87 -12.91 -9.69
C SER A 167 0.82 -12.90 -8.58
N GLY A 168 -0.32 -13.51 -8.85
CA GLY A 168 -1.46 -13.65 -7.92
C GLY A 168 -1.19 -14.45 -6.65
N GLY A 169 0.05 -14.41 -6.15
CA GLY A 169 0.47 -14.89 -4.85
C GLY A 169 0.68 -13.71 -3.93
N THR A 170 -0.23 -13.52 -3.00
CA THR A 170 -0.10 -12.56 -1.91
C THR A 170 1.19 -12.84 -1.14
N VAL A 171 2.22 -12.00 -1.30
CA VAL A 171 3.28 -11.93 -0.30
C VAL A 171 2.62 -11.39 0.96
N PHE A 172 2.41 -12.26 1.94
CA PHE A 172 1.75 -11.88 3.18
C PHE A 172 2.60 -10.81 3.89
N PRO A 173 2.00 -9.78 4.50
CA PRO A 173 2.72 -8.80 5.31
C PRO A 173 3.69 -9.42 6.32
N GLN A 174 3.37 -10.63 6.79
CA GLN A 174 4.22 -11.43 7.67
C GLN A 174 5.54 -11.85 7.02
N GLU A 175 5.55 -12.21 5.74
CA GLU A 175 6.78 -12.59 5.04
C GLU A 175 7.70 -11.38 4.85
N ILE A 176 7.14 -10.23 4.51
CA ILE A 176 7.90 -8.97 4.41
C ILE A 176 8.50 -8.59 5.76
N ALA A 177 7.69 -8.61 6.82
CA ALA A 177 8.18 -8.34 8.17
C ALA A 177 9.31 -9.29 8.58
N LYS A 178 9.20 -10.58 8.21
CA LYS A 178 10.24 -11.59 8.43
C LYS A 178 11.51 -11.28 7.63
N GLN A 179 11.41 -10.88 6.37
CA GLN A 179 12.57 -10.52 5.55
C GLN A 179 13.25 -9.25 6.07
N ILE A 180 12.47 -8.23 6.49
CA ILE A 180 13.03 -7.05 7.16
C ILE A 180 13.70 -7.43 8.47
N TYR A 181 13.12 -8.33 9.27
CA TYR A 181 13.74 -8.81 10.50
C TYR A 181 15.08 -9.53 10.25
N ASN A 182 15.17 -10.32 9.19
CA ASN A 182 16.33 -11.16 8.90
C ASN A 182 17.45 -10.42 8.14
N CYS A 183 17.17 -9.28 7.51
CA CYS A 183 18.19 -8.50 6.82
C CYS A 183 19.15 -7.81 7.82
N LYS A 184 20.36 -7.51 7.37
CA LYS A 184 21.33 -6.70 8.12
C LYS A 184 21.10 -5.21 7.91
N VAL A 185 20.78 -4.81 6.68
CA VAL A 185 20.59 -3.42 6.28
C VAL A 185 19.27 -3.26 5.53
N PHE A 186 18.58 -2.17 5.79
CA PHE A 186 17.37 -1.75 5.09
C PHE A 186 17.71 -0.58 4.16
N LEU A 187 17.63 -0.81 2.84
CA LEU A 187 17.82 0.20 1.82
C LEU A 187 16.47 0.81 1.44
N PHE A 188 16.24 2.06 1.77
CA PHE A 188 15.07 2.81 1.34
C PHE A 188 15.36 3.55 0.03
N VAL A 189 14.76 3.11 -1.05
CA VAL A 189 14.83 3.76 -2.36
C VAL A 189 13.77 4.84 -2.45
N SER A 190 14.19 6.10 -2.24
CA SER A 190 13.30 7.27 -2.21
C SER A 190 13.09 7.84 -3.60
N SER A 191 11.84 7.92 -4.00
CA SER A 191 11.35 8.56 -5.24
C SER A 191 10.02 9.26 -4.98
N ALA A 192 9.51 10.01 -5.95
CA ALA A 192 8.17 10.59 -5.90
C ALA A 192 7.09 9.52 -5.67
N ASN A 193 7.24 8.33 -6.26
CA ASN A 193 6.30 7.23 -6.08
C ASN A 193 6.41 6.56 -4.71
N SER A 194 7.62 6.28 -4.24
CA SER A 194 7.84 5.62 -2.94
C SER A 194 7.40 6.51 -1.78
N ASN A 195 7.57 7.83 -1.88
CA ASN A 195 7.11 8.80 -0.90
C ASN A 195 5.58 8.87 -0.76
N GLN A 196 4.82 8.43 -1.77
CA GLN A 196 3.36 8.35 -1.74
C GLN A 196 2.84 6.94 -1.38
N SER A 197 3.73 5.97 -1.25
CA SER A 197 3.38 4.59 -1.00
C SER A 197 3.16 4.32 0.49
N THR A 198 1.93 4.01 0.88
CA THR A 198 1.61 3.52 2.24
C THR A 198 2.39 2.25 2.58
N TRP A 199 2.65 1.43 1.57
CA TRP A 199 3.41 0.19 1.73
C TRP A 199 4.85 0.47 2.14
N THR A 200 5.54 1.34 1.42
CA THR A 200 6.90 1.78 1.74
C THR A 200 7.00 2.40 3.14
N MET A 201 5.99 3.18 3.54
CA MET A 201 5.93 3.74 4.91
C MET A 201 5.85 2.63 5.97
N ASN A 202 5.04 1.60 5.74
CA ASN A 202 4.91 0.47 6.67
C ASN A 202 6.22 -0.33 6.77
N GLU A 203 6.93 -0.50 5.66
CA GLU A 203 8.24 -1.17 5.62
C GLU A 203 9.29 -0.40 6.41
N ILE A 204 9.40 0.93 6.22
CA ILE A 204 10.32 1.79 6.98
C ILE A 204 10.00 1.75 8.48
N ALA A 205 8.72 1.87 8.84
CA ALA A 205 8.29 1.77 10.22
C ALA A 205 8.65 0.42 10.85
N THR A 206 8.48 -0.66 10.09
CA THR A 206 8.84 -2.03 10.51
C THR A 206 10.36 -2.17 10.68
N ALA A 207 11.15 -1.63 9.75
CA ALA A 207 12.61 -1.62 9.84
C ALA A 207 13.10 -0.86 11.07
N ASN A 208 12.50 0.31 11.35
CA ASN A 208 12.79 1.10 12.54
C ASN A 208 12.43 0.34 13.84
N ASN A 209 11.28 -0.32 13.88
CA ASN A 209 10.84 -1.12 15.04
C ASN A 209 11.80 -2.29 15.32
N TYR A 210 12.42 -2.85 14.28
CA TYR A 210 13.45 -3.89 14.41
C TYR A 210 14.86 -3.33 14.55
N SER A 211 15.01 -2.00 14.76
CA SER A 211 16.30 -1.32 14.92
C SER A 211 17.29 -1.61 13.79
N LYS A 212 16.77 -1.70 12.55
CA LYS A 212 17.61 -1.92 11.37
C LYS A 212 18.37 -0.66 10.99
N THR A 213 19.57 -0.83 10.46
CA THR A 213 20.31 0.28 9.84
C THR A 213 19.59 0.66 8.54
N ILE A 214 18.98 1.86 8.52
CA ILE A 214 18.26 2.38 7.35
C ILE A 214 19.21 3.27 6.56
N ILE A 215 19.34 3.00 5.25
CA ILE A 215 20.10 3.83 4.30
C ILE A 215 19.12 4.40 3.28
N PRO A 216 18.86 5.71 3.28
CA PRO A 216 18.06 6.36 2.27
C PRO A 216 18.89 6.59 0.98
N LEU A 217 18.39 6.09 -0.15
CA LEU A 217 18.94 6.31 -1.49
C LEU A 217 17.94 7.13 -2.31
N ARG A 218 18.26 8.38 -2.62
CA ARG A 218 17.37 9.29 -3.36
C ARG A 218 17.55 9.11 -4.85
N MET A 219 16.49 8.69 -5.54
CA MET A 219 16.46 8.49 -6.99
C MET A 219 16.10 9.76 -7.76
N ASP A 220 15.44 10.71 -7.09
CA ASP A 220 15.06 12.03 -7.60
C ASP A 220 15.21 13.10 -6.50
N ASP A 221 14.86 14.34 -6.81
CA ASP A 221 14.95 15.47 -5.88
C ASP A 221 13.74 15.64 -4.96
N THR A 222 12.79 14.72 -5.02
CA THR A 222 11.59 14.73 -4.17
C THR A 222 11.96 14.73 -2.70
N GLN A 223 11.36 15.64 -1.94
CA GLN A 223 11.53 15.70 -0.49
C GLN A 223 10.85 14.49 0.17
N PHE A 224 11.42 14.04 1.29
CA PHE A 224 10.81 12.97 2.07
C PHE A 224 9.43 13.42 2.56
N ALA A 225 8.43 12.56 2.37
CA ALA A 225 7.09 12.81 2.89
C ALA A 225 7.12 12.90 4.43
N PRO A 226 6.27 13.74 5.06
CA PRO A 226 6.28 13.92 6.51
C PRO A 226 6.26 12.64 7.34
N PRO A 227 5.49 11.59 6.99
CA PRO A 227 5.52 10.33 7.73
C PRO A 227 6.85 9.56 7.58
N ILE A 228 7.54 9.69 6.46
CA ILE A 228 8.85 9.09 6.21
C ILE A 228 9.96 9.89 6.90
N MET A 229 9.82 11.21 6.91
CA MET A 229 10.76 12.14 7.53
C MET A 229 11.08 11.76 8.98
N ILE A 230 10.11 11.27 9.73
CA ILE A 230 10.27 10.85 11.14
C ILE A 230 11.39 9.80 11.29
N TYR A 231 11.55 8.93 10.30
CA TYR A 231 12.51 7.84 10.34
C TYR A 231 13.86 8.17 9.72
N VAL A 232 13.90 9.15 8.79
CA VAL A 232 15.10 9.41 7.98
C VAL A 232 15.74 10.79 8.19
N ALA A 233 15.09 11.71 8.91
CA ALA A 233 15.56 13.11 9.06
C ALA A 233 16.98 13.26 9.63
N GLY A 234 17.39 12.34 10.49
CA GLY A 234 18.74 12.35 11.11
C GLY A 234 19.77 11.48 10.38
N LEU A 235 19.39 10.83 9.26
CA LEU A 235 20.24 9.91 8.55
C LEU A 235 20.98 10.60 7.40
N GLN A 236 22.21 10.15 7.15
CA GLN A 236 22.89 10.48 5.90
C GLN A 236 22.24 9.72 4.76
N TYR A 237 21.90 10.43 3.68
CA TYR A 237 21.32 9.85 2.47
C TYR A 237 22.29 9.92 1.31
N ILE A 238 22.13 9.03 0.34
CA ILE A 238 22.92 8.97 -0.89
C ILE A 238 22.06 9.53 -2.02
N ASN A 239 22.58 10.52 -2.76
CA ASN A 239 21.87 11.13 -3.90
C ASN A 239 22.25 10.43 -5.21
N TYR A 240 21.46 9.44 -5.61
CA TYR A 240 21.66 8.74 -6.87
C TYR A 240 21.44 9.66 -8.07
N TYR A 241 20.40 10.49 -8.04
CA TYR A 241 20.01 11.37 -9.15
C TYR A 241 21.06 12.43 -9.49
N LEU A 242 21.90 12.86 -8.54
CA LEU A 242 22.94 13.83 -8.80
C LEU A 242 24.14 13.23 -9.57
N ASN A 243 24.57 12.05 -9.16
CA ASN A 243 25.69 11.34 -9.77
C ASN A 243 25.55 9.82 -9.51
N PRO A 244 24.88 9.08 -10.43
CA PRO A 244 24.67 7.64 -10.25
C PRO A 244 25.95 6.85 -10.03
N THR A 245 27.04 7.19 -10.75
CA THR A 245 28.30 6.46 -10.63
C THR A 245 28.98 6.65 -9.26
N ALA A 246 28.95 7.87 -8.73
CA ALA A 246 29.48 8.15 -7.39
C ALA A 246 28.59 7.52 -6.32
N ALA A 247 27.28 7.63 -6.46
CA ALA A 247 26.30 7.05 -5.54
C ALA A 247 26.43 5.52 -5.43
N LYS A 248 26.58 4.82 -6.55
CA LYS A 248 26.81 3.37 -6.60
C LYS A 248 28.08 2.97 -5.85
N ARG A 249 29.18 3.68 -6.10
CA ARG A 249 30.45 3.44 -5.38
C ARG A 249 30.32 3.66 -3.87
N GLN A 250 29.68 4.77 -3.48
CA GLN A 250 29.41 5.08 -2.07
C GLN A 250 28.54 4.02 -1.42
N LEU A 251 27.46 3.61 -2.07
CA LEU A 251 26.52 2.59 -1.56
C LEU A 251 27.23 1.25 -1.32
N VAL A 252 28.01 0.77 -2.32
CA VAL A 252 28.76 -0.49 -2.20
C VAL A 252 29.80 -0.41 -1.08
N ALA A 253 30.52 0.71 -0.95
CA ALA A 253 31.48 0.91 0.13
C ALA A 253 30.81 0.88 1.50
N THR A 254 29.66 1.57 1.64
CA THR A 254 28.87 1.57 2.88
C THR A 254 28.38 0.17 3.24
N PHE A 255 27.86 -0.59 2.26
CA PHE A 255 27.43 -1.96 2.52
C PHE A 255 28.58 -2.86 2.92
N LYS A 256 29.72 -2.80 2.25
CA LYS A 256 30.91 -3.60 2.63
C LYS A 256 31.36 -3.32 4.06
N GLN A 257 31.28 -2.06 4.50
CA GLN A 257 31.61 -1.69 5.87
C GLN A 257 30.59 -2.21 6.89
N LEU A 258 29.29 -2.20 6.55
CA LEU A 258 28.21 -2.64 7.47
C LEU A 258 28.05 -4.16 7.52
N LEU A 259 28.50 -4.87 6.49
CA LEU A 259 28.36 -6.32 6.35
C LEU A 259 29.61 -7.09 6.77
N SER A 260 30.76 -6.37 6.92
CA SER A 260 31.99 -6.94 7.48
C SER A 260 31.85 -7.16 8.99
#